data_fc47308a0265e8cdcccaae11eaf2d4c4
#
_entry.id   fc47308a0265e8cdcccaae11eaf2d4c4
#
_cell.length_a   1.000
_cell.length_b   1.000
_cell.length_c   1.000
_cell.angle_alpha   90.00
_cell.angle_beta   90.00
_cell.angle_gamma   90.00
#
_symmetry.space_group_name_H-M   'P 1'
#
loop_
_entity.id
_entity.type
_entity.pdbx_description
1 polymer ?
#
loop_
_entity_poly.entity_id
_entity_poly.type
_entity_poly.pdbx_seq_one_letter_code
_entity_poly.pdbx_strand_id
1 'polypeptide(L)'
;LAGLKTRDLAREIGCANGAVYNLVADVDELVLRVGSRTLHRLDEALSAAERAGEPSPQETLVRIAIAYCDFAAENLELWRALFEHRMAADKILPDWSVDDQLQLFRHIYHPLALLLPKRSQEELGITARSLFSAVHGMVALGLEQKLVAVPLPALRKEIANLVRAMIDGLVARAE
;
A
#
# COMPACT_ATOMS: atom_id res chain seq x y z
N LEU A 1 -14.15 -0.16 10.79
CA LEU A 1 -15.04 -1.12 10.08
C LEU A 1 -15.78 -2.08 11.03
N ALA A 2 -15.34 -2.19 12.31
CA ALA A 2 -16.03 -3.01 13.29
C ALA A 2 -17.47 -2.51 13.49
N GLY A 3 -18.45 -3.36 13.15
CA GLY A 3 -19.88 -3.03 13.27
C GLY A 3 -20.58 -2.59 11.97
N LEU A 4 -19.88 -2.54 10.84
CA LEU A 4 -20.50 -2.30 9.54
C LEU A 4 -21.48 -3.44 9.22
N LYS A 5 -22.74 -3.08 8.89
CA LYS A 5 -23.80 -4.03 8.50
C LYS A 5 -24.33 -3.67 7.14
N THR A 6 -24.57 -4.67 6.31
CA THR A 6 -25.17 -4.48 4.96
C THR A 6 -26.49 -3.71 5.00
N ARG A 7 -27.29 -3.91 6.05
CA ARG A 7 -28.57 -3.19 6.25
C ARG A 7 -28.37 -1.68 6.43
N ASP A 8 -27.32 -1.28 7.18
CA ASP A 8 -27.06 0.14 7.42
C ASP A 8 -26.53 0.81 6.15
N LEU A 9 -25.71 0.09 5.39
CA LEU A 9 -25.27 0.52 4.07
C LEU A 9 -26.45 0.66 3.09
N ALA A 10 -27.32 -0.36 3.00
CA ALA A 10 -28.50 -0.32 2.13
C ALA A 10 -29.40 0.90 2.43
N ARG A 11 -29.58 1.21 3.72
CA ARG A 11 -30.33 2.41 4.14
C ARG A 11 -29.64 3.69 3.72
N GLU A 12 -28.32 3.79 3.85
CA GLU A 12 -27.54 4.98 3.48
C GLU A 12 -27.60 5.26 1.97
N ILE A 13 -27.48 4.21 1.14
CA ILE A 13 -27.51 4.34 -0.31
C ILE A 13 -28.94 4.32 -0.89
N GLY A 14 -29.98 4.16 -0.07
CA GLY A 14 -31.39 4.21 -0.48
C GLY A 14 -31.84 2.98 -1.27
N CYS A 15 -31.30 1.78 -1.01
CA CYS A 15 -31.71 0.55 -1.68
C CYS A 15 -32.26 -0.50 -0.70
N ALA A 16 -32.90 -1.55 -1.24
CA ALA A 16 -33.32 -2.69 -0.46
C ALA A 16 -32.10 -3.50 0.03
N ASN A 17 -32.14 -4.00 1.26
CA ASN A 17 -31.03 -4.82 1.81
C ASN A 17 -30.69 -6.02 0.91
N GLY A 18 -31.67 -6.66 0.28
CA GLY A 18 -31.47 -7.75 -0.67
C GLY A 18 -30.67 -7.36 -1.92
N ALA A 19 -30.72 -6.09 -2.33
CA ALA A 19 -29.93 -5.61 -3.46
C ALA A 19 -28.42 -5.62 -3.18
N VAL A 20 -28.01 -5.38 -1.92
CA VAL A 20 -26.60 -5.47 -1.51
C VAL A 20 -26.11 -6.92 -1.62
N TYR A 21 -26.91 -7.89 -1.18
CA TYR A 21 -26.55 -9.32 -1.26
C TYR A 21 -26.54 -9.89 -2.69
N ASN A 22 -27.13 -9.19 -3.66
CA ASN A 22 -26.97 -9.54 -5.08
C ASN A 22 -25.60 -9.15 -5.65
N LEU A 23 -24.88 -8.24 -4.98
CA LEU A 23 -23.59 -7.70 -5.42
C LEU A 23 -22.40 -8.35 -4.68
N VAL A 24 -22.58 -8.66 -3.40
CA VAL A 24 -21.54 -9.22 -2.52
C VAL A 24 -22.15 -10.27 -1.59
N ALA A 25 -21.41 -11.34 -1.31
CA ALA A 25 -21.89 -12.40 -0.42
C ALA A 25 -22.04 -11.93 1.03
N ASP A 26 -21.13 -11.04 1.47
CA ASP A 26 -21.12 -10.51 2.82
C ASP A 26 -20.30 -9.20 2.93
N VAL A 27 -20.15 -8.70 4.15
CA VAL A 27 -19.40 -7.48 4.44
C VAL A 27 -17.90 -7.64 4.17
N ASP A 28 -17.33 -8.83 4.39
CA ASP A 28 -15.91 -9.06 4.14
C ASP A 28 -15.61 -8.94 2.63
N GLU A 29 -16.43 -9.57 1.78
CA GLU A 29 -16.29 -9.43 0.32
C GLU A 29 -16.46 -7.96 -0.11
N LEU A 30 -17.42 -7.24 0.46
CA LEU A 30 -17.61 -5.82 0.18
C LEU A 30 -16.34 -5.02 0.50
N VAL A 31 -15.77 -5.22 1.68
CA VAL A 31 -14.54 -4.51 2.10
C VAL A 31 -13.37 -4.88 1.20
N LEU A 32 -13.22 -6.16 0.82
CA LEU A 32 -12.18 -6.58 -0.12
C LEU A 32 -12.34 -5.93 -1.50
N ARG A 33 -13.57 -5.78 -2.03
CA ARG A 33 -13.81 -5.11 -3.32
C ARG A 33 -13.51 -3.61 -3.26
N VAL A 34 -13.86 -2.95 -2.14
CA VAL A 34 -13.46 -1.56 -1.90
C VAL A 34 -11.94 -1.45 -1.79
N GLY A 35 -11.31 -2.42 -1.11
CA GLY A 35 -9.85 -2.55 -1.00
C GLY A 35 -9.19 -2.68 -2.38
N SER A 36 -9.66 -3.62 -3.21
CA SER A 36 -9.18 -3.82 -4.58
C SER A 36 -9.22 -2.51 -5.40
N ARG A 37 -10.35 -1.82 -5.37
CA ARG A 37 -10.49 -0.52 -6.05
C ARG A 37 -9.52 0.53 -5.52
N THR A 38 -9.25 0.51 -4.22
CA THR A 38 -8.28 1.43 -3.59
C THR A 38 -6.86 1.08 -4.02
N LEU A 39 -6.51 -0.22 -4.10
CA LEU A 39 -5.21 -0.68 -4.58
C LEU A 39 -4.98 -0.32 -6.05
N HIS A 40 -6.00 -0.42 -6.92
CA HIS A 40 -5.90 0.02 -8.32
C HIS A 40 -5.63 1.52 -8.42
N ARG A 41 -6.29 2.36 -7.62
CA ARG A 41 -6.01 3.80 -7.59
C ARG A 41 -4.61 4.11 -7.07
N LEU A 42 -4.13 3.35 -6.09
CA LEU A 42 -2.76 3.43 -5.62
C LEU A 42 -1.77 3.04 -6.72
N ASP A 43 -2.03 1.95 -7.46
CA ASP A 43 -1.22 1.50 -8.59
C ASP A 43 -1.08 2.59 -9.67
N GLU A 44 -2.17 3.28 -9.99
CA GLU A 44 -2.16 4.42 -10.92
C GLU A 44 -1.27 5.57 -10.42
N ALA A 45 -1.35 5.91 -9.13
CA ALA A 45 -0.52 6.94 -8.51
C ALA A 45 0.97 6.57 -8.52
N LEU A 46 1.31 5.32 -8.17
CA LEU A 46 2.68 4.82 -8.20
C LEU A 46 3.22 4.77 -9.64
N SER A 47 2.42 4.31 -10.60
CA SER A 47 2.77 4.30 -12.03
C SER A 47 3.03 5.71 -12.57
N ALA A 48 2.28 6.71 -12.13
CA ALA A 48 2.53 8.11 -12.48
C ALA A 48 3.86 8.60 -11.89
N ALA A 49 4.17 8.25 -10.65
CA ALA A 49 5.42 8.61 -9.99
C ALA A 49 6.64 7.93 -10.63
N GLU A 50 6.51 6.70 -11.13
CA GLU A 50 7.57 6.02 -11.88
C GLU A 50 7.93 6.78 -13.17
N ARG A 51 6.90 7.23 -13.90
CA ARG A 51 7.08 7.96 -15.17
C ARG A 51 7.57 9.39 -14.99
N ALA A 52 7.45 9.96 -13.81
CA ALA A 52 7.82 11.34 -13.52
C ALA A 52 9.29 11.45 -13.15
N GLY A 53 10.13 11.91 -14.04
CA GLY A 53 11.52 12.25 -13.73
C GLY A 53 12.56 11.35 -14.41
N GLU A 54 13.83 11.57 -14.05
CA GLU A 54 14.98 10.90 -14.63
C GLU A 54 14.99 9.39 -14.32
N PRO A 55 15.50 8.54 -15.21
CA PRO A 55 15.49 7.07 -15.07
C PRO A 55 16.59 6.58 -14.09
N SER A 56 16.53 7.03 -12.83
CA SER A 56 17.37 6.52 -11.75
C SER A 56 16.55 5.54 -10.89
N PRO A 57 16.94 4.26 -10.79
CA PRO A 57 16.22 3.28 -9.99
C PRO A 57 16.08 3.70 -8.52
N GLN A 58 17.12 4.29 -7.93
CA GLN A 58 17.09 4.78 -6.56
C GLN A 58 16.08 5.93 -6.38
N GLU A 59 16.14 6.94 -7.25
CA GLU A 59 15.20 8.07 -7.18
C GLU A 59 13.77 7.66 -7.55
N THR A 60 13.61 6.63 -8.37
CA THR A 60 12.30 6.02 -8.63
C THR A 60 11.70 5.44 -7.34
N LEU A 61 12.48 4.70 -6.55
CA LEU A 61 12.02 4.18 -5.25
C LEU A 61 11.65 5.31 -4.28
N VAL A 62 12.40 6.41 -4.29
CA VAL A 62 12.07 7.59 -3.47
C VAL A 62 10.74 8.22 -3.91
N ARG A 63 10.54 8.42 -5.23
CA ARG A 63 9.29 8.98 -5.77
C ARG A 63 8.08 8.11 -5.45
N ILE A 64 8.22 6.78 -5.58
CA ILE A 64 7.19 5.80 -5.23
C ILE A 64 6.82 5.89 -3.74
N ALA A 65 7.81 5.98 -2.86
CA ALA A 65 7.58 6.09 -1.43
C ALA A 65 6.87 7.41 -1.05
N ILE A 66 7.21 8.51 -1.71
CA ILE A 66 6.53 9.79 -1.54
C ILE A 66 5.09 9.71 -2.09
N ALA A 67 4.88 9.15 -3.28
CA ALA A 67 3.55 8.98 -3.88
C ALA A 67 2.65 8.10 -3.01
N TYR A 68 3.20 7.05 -2.40
CA TYR A 68 2.49 6.23 -1.42
C TYR A 68 2.04 7.03 -0.20
N CYS A 69 2.92 7.88 0.35
CA CYS A 69 2.61 8.75 1.48
C CYS A 69 1.51 9.77 1.13
N ASP A 70 1.61 10.40 -0.03
CA ASP A 70 0.64 11.39 -0.52
C ASP A 70 -0.73 10.74 -0.74
N PHE A 71 -0.77 9.59 -1.41
CA PHE A 71 -2.00 8.82 -1.60
C PHE A 71 -2.66 8.45 -0.26
N ALA A 72 -1.87 7.98 0.70
CA ALA A 72 -2.37 7.65 2.04
C ALA A 72 -2.96 8.87 2.76
N ALA A 73 -2.31 10.03 2.65
CA ALA A 73 -2.80 11.28 3.24
C ALA A 73 -4.09 11.77 2.58
N GLU A 74 -4.18 11.71 1.26
CA GLU A 74 -5.36 12.14 0.49
C GLU A 74 -6.55 11.18 0.60
N ASN A 75 -6.31 9.90 0.91
CA ASN A 75 -7.32 8.84 0.95
C ASN A 75 -7.32 8.10 2.29
N LEU A 76 -7.11 8.80 3.40
CA LEU A 76 -6.78 8.23 4.70
C LEU A 76 -7.74 7.12 5.16
N GLU A 77 -9.06 7.32 5.04
CA GLU A 77 -10.06 6.34 5.49
C GLU A 77 -10.06 5.07 4.60
N LEU A 78 -9.92 5.22 3.29
CA LEU A 78 -9.81 4.09 2.37
C LEU A 78 -8.49 3.34 2.57
N TRP A 79 -7.40 4.09 2.77
CA TRP A 79 -6.09 3.53 3.05
C TRP A 79 -6.07 2.76 4.37
N ARG A 80 -6.66 3.30 5.44
CA ARG A 80 -6.83 2.60 6.72
C ARG A 80 -7.60 1.29 6.56
N ALA A 81 -8.69 1.33 5.79
CA ALA A 81 -9.51 0.15 5.54
C ALA A 81 -8.74 -1.03 4.96
N LEU A 82 -7.68 -0.78 4.16
CA LEU A 82 -6.82 -1.84 3.61
C LEU A 82 -6.06 -2.63 4.69
N PHE A 83 -5.71 -1.98 5.80
CA PHE A 83 -4.83 -2.57 6.83
C PHE A 83 -5.56 -2.91 8.13
N GLU A 84 -6.69 -2.28 8.41
CA GLU A 84 -7.45 -2.48 9.65
C GLU A 84 -8.49 -3.60 9.54
N HIS A 85 -8.92 -3.93 8.32
CA HIS A 85 -9.92 -4.98 8.13
C HIS A 85 -9.32 -6.35 8.43
N ARG A 86 -9.95 -7.06 9.35
CA ARG A 86 -9.62 -8.46 9.67
C ARG A 86 -10.79 -9.33 9.24
N MET A 87 -10.54 -10.20 8.29
CA MET A 87 -11.50 -11.24 7.91
C MET A 87 -11.73 -12.22 9.06
N ALA A 88 -12.88 -12.88 9.06
CA ALA A 88 -13.13 -14.00 9.95
C ALA A 88 -12.04 -15.08 9.76
N ALA A 89 -11.64 -15.74 10.87
CA ALA A 89 -10.47 -16.63 10.90
C ALA A 89 -10.60 -17.87 9.99
N ASP A 90 -11.82 -18.22 9.59
CA ASP A 90 -12.15 -19.33 8.70
C ASP A 90 -12.23 -18.97 7.22
N LYS A 91 -12.05 -17.69 6.88
CA LYS A 91 -12.10 -17.21 5.50
C LYS A 91 -10.72 -17.16 4.86
N ILE A 92 -10.66 -17.61 3.62
CA ILE A 92 -9.47 -17.53 2.76
C ILE A 92 -9.60 -16.28 1.88
N LEU A 93 -8.51 -15.53 1.74
CA LEU A 93 -8.46 -14.41 0.80
C LEU A 93 -8.67 -14.93 -0.63
N PRO A 94 -9.58 -14.32 -1.40
CA PRO A 94 -9.73 -14.66 -2.82
C PRO A 94 -8.45 -14.37 -3.61
N ASP A 95 -8.13 -15.21 -4.61
CA ASP A 95 -6.92 -15.07 -5.43
C ASP A 95 -6.79 -13.67 -6.04
N TRP A 96 -7.88 -13.10 -6.57
CA TRP A 96 -7.88 -11.75 -7.14
C TRP A 96 -7.42 -10.66 -6.12
N SER A 97 -7.76 -10.83 -4.83
CA SER A 97 -7.34 -9.88 -3.79
C SER A 97 -5.86 -10.03 -3.44
N VAL A 98 -5.33 -11.24 -3.55
CA VAL A 98 -3.88 -11.51 -3.39
C VAL A 98 -3.12 -10.94 -4.58
N ASP A 99 -3.62 -11.15 -5.80
CA ASP A 99 -3.00 -10.67 -7.03
C ASP A 99 -2.91 -9.15 -7.06
N ASP A 100 -3.97 -8.43 -6.66
CA ASP A 100 -3.97 -6.96 -6.55
C ASP A 100 -2.86 -6.46 -5.60
N GLN A 101 -2.66 -7.14 -4.48
CA GLN A 101 -1.60 -6.80 -3.52
C GLN A 101 -0.21 -7.09 -4.10
N LEU A 102 -0.02 -8.25 -4.73
CA LEU A 102 1.26 -8.63 -5.33
C LEU A 102 1.65 -7.70 -6.47
N GLN A 103 0.67 -7.25 -7.26
CA GLN A 103 0.90 -6.36 -8.39
C GLN A 103 1.54 -5.03 -7.97
N LEU A 104 1.18 -4.49 -6.80
CA LEU A 104 1.79 -3.26 -6.28
C LEU A 104 3.29 -3.41 -5.97
N PHE A 105 3.72 -4.59 -5.54
CA PHE A 105 5.13 -4.82 -5.23
C PHE A 105 6.05 -4.74 -6.44
N ARG A 106 5.53 -4.84 -7.69
CA ARG A 106 6.33 -4.65 -8.91
C ARG A 106 7.02 -3.28 -8.94
N HIS A 107 6.36 -2.22 -8.45
CA HIS A 107 6.90 -0.86 -8.39
C HIS A 107 8.16 -0.75 -7.54
N ILE A 108 8.29 -1.61 -6.54
CA ILE A 108 9.49 -1.68 -5.69
C ILE A 108 10.46 -2.71 -6.25
N TYR A 109 9.97 -3.87 -6.70
CA TYR A 109 10.77 -4.98 -7.17
C TYR A 109 11.61 -4.63 -8.41
N HIS A 110 11.02 -3.99 -9.42
CA HIS A 110 11.72 -3.69 -10.67
C HIS A 110 12.93 -2.77 -10.46
N PRO A 111 12.83 -1.60 -9.78
CA PRO A 111 14.00 -0.78 -9.49
C PRO A 111 15.04 -1.50 -8.60
N LEU A 112 14.60 -2.31 -7.62
CA LEU A 112 15.52 -3.10 -6.81
C LEU A 112 16.30 -4.12 -7.62
N ALA A 113 15.69 -4.79 -8.59
CA ALA A 113 16.36 -5.75 -9.46
C ALA A 113 17.47 -5.10 -10.32
N LEU A 114 17.27 -3.83 -10.72
CA LEU A 114 18.30 -3.05 -11.42
C LEU A 114 19.47 -2.65 -10.50
N LEU A 115 19.19 -2.35 -9.24
CA LEU A 115 20.20 -1.95 -8.24
C LEU A 115 20.97 -3.14 -7.67
N LEU A 116 20.34 -4.31 -7.59
CA LEU A 116 20.85 -5.51 -6.92
C LEU A 116 20.84 -6.73 -7.87
N PRO A 117 21.49 -6.68 -9.04
CA PRO A 117 21.34 -7.69 -10.09
C PRO A 117 21.88 -9.09 -9.72
N LYS A 118 22.69 -9.19 -8.65
CA LYS A 118 23.22 -10.47 -8.16
C LYS A 118 22.27 -11.19 -7.19
N ARG A 119 21.18 -10.53 -6.74
CA ARG A 119 20.24 -11.15 -5.80
C ARG A 119 19.22 -12.02 -6.53
N SER A 120 18.85 -13.12 -5.90
CA SER A 120 17.76 -13.99 -6.36
C SER A 120 16.41 -13.28 -6.31
N GLN A 121 15.43 -13.81 -7.05
CA GLN A 121 14.05 -13.29 -7.01
C GLN A 121 13.43 -13.33 -5.61
N GLU A 122 13.73 -14.38 -4.83
CA GLU A 122 13.26 -14.52 -3.46
C GLU A 122 13.83 -13.43 -2.55
N GLU A 123 15.16 -13.19 -2.61
CA GLU A 123 15.82 -12.15 -1.84
C GLU A 123 15.32 -10.75 -2.20
N LEU A 124 15.10 -10.48 -3.49
CA LEU A 124 14.51 -9.21 -3.95
C LEU A 124 13.09 -9.05 -3.43
N GLY A 125 12.28 -10.11 -3.43
CA GLY A 125 10.92 -10.09 -2.89
C GLY A 125 10.88 -9.80 -1.38
N ILE A 126 11.81 -10.38 -0.61
CA ILE A 126 11.95 -10.10 0.83
C ILE A 126 12.41 -8.65 1.04
N THR A 127 13.38 -8.18 0.25
CA THR A 127 13.89 -6.81 0.32
C THR A 127 12.80 -5.79 -0.01
N ALA A 128 11.99 -6.03 -1.04
CA ALA A 128 10.87 -5.17 -1.40
C ALA A 128 9.83 -5.05 -0.26
N ARG A 129 9.48 -6.17 0.36
CA ARG A 129 8.57 -6.17 1.53
C ARG A 129 9.17 -5.46 2.74
N SER A 130 10.47 -5.60 2.98
CA SER A 130 11.16 -4.91 4.08
C SER A 130 11.18 -3.39 3.86
N LEU A 131 11.46 -2.93 2.63
CA LEU A 131 11.43 -1.52 2.28
C LEU A 131 10.01 -0.95 2.40
N PHE A 132 9.00 -1.66 1.88
CA PHE A 132 7.61 -1.29 2.05
C PHE A 132 7.23 -1.17 3.53
N SER A 133 7.58 -2.15 4.37
CA SER A 133 7.24 -2.15 5.79
C SER A 133 7.84 -0.95 6.54
N ALA A 134 9.07 -0.57 6.21
CA ALA A 134 9.73 0.60 6.80
C ALA A 134 9.00 1.91 6.43
N VAL A 135 8.70 2.09 5.14
CA VAL A 135 7.97 3.27 4.64
C VAL A 135 6.54 3.30 5.20
N HIS A 136 5.83 2.15 5.15
CA HIS A 136 4.47 2.03 5.69
C HIS A 136 4.42 2.38 7.17
N GLY A 137 5.37 1.89 7.97
CA GLY A 137 5.44 2.22 9.40
C GLY A 137 5.57 3.72 9.67
N MET A 138 6.42 4.42 8.90
CA MET A 138 6.53 5.88 9.00
C MET A 138 5.24 6.60 8.59
N VAL A 139 4.62 6.17 7.50
CA VAL A 139 3.36 6.75 7.00
C VAL A 139 2.23 6.52 8.01
N ALA A 140 2.08 5.29 8.49
CA ALA A 140 1.01 4.94 9.44
C ALA A 140 1.12 5.76 10.74
N LEU A 141 2.31 5.78 11.35
CA LEU A 141 2.53 6.54 12.58
C LEU A 141 2.39 8.05 12.36
N GLY A 142 2.93 8.56 11.23
CA GLY A 142 2.89 9.98 10.90
C GLY A 142 1.48 10.49 10.64
N LEU A 143 0.67 9.77 9.84
CA LEU A 143 -0.70 10.18 9.52
C LEU A 143 -1.67 10.01 10.70
N GLU A 144 -1.46 8.99 11.53
CA GLU A 144 -2.29 8.78 12.72
C GLU A 144 -1.92 9.71 13.89
N GLN A 145 -0.79 10.41 13.80
CA GLN A 145 -0.25 11.28 14.85
C GLN A 145 -0.16 10.57 16.22
N LYS A 146 0.06 9.25 16.19
CA LYS A 146 0.21 8.43 17.39
C LYS A 146 1.64 8.48 17.89
N LEU A 147 1.78 8.43 19.22
CA LEU A 147 3.09 8.47 19.88
C LEU A 147 3.89 9.74 19.50
N VAL A 148 5.22 9.64 19.56
CA VAL A 148 6.14 10.69 19.10
C VAL A 148 6.48 10.40 17.63
N ALA A 149 5.51 10.56 16.75
CA ALA A 149 5.67 10.34 15.31
C ALA A 149 6.47 11.47 14.64
N VAL A 150 6.98 11.19 13.45
CA VAL A 150 7.58 12.25 12.60
C VAL A 150 6.49 13.28 12.28
N PRO A 151 6.73 14.58 12.53
CA PRO A 151 5.74 15.62 12.23
C PRO A 151 5.37 15.63 10.74
N LEU A 152 4.08 15.83 10.43
CA LEU A 152 3.57 15.82 9.06
C LEU A 152 4.38 16.70 8.08
N PRO A 153 4.80 17.94 8.43
CA PRO A 153 5.60 18.75 7.51
C PRO A 153 6.95 18.15 7.15
N ALA A 154 7.52 17.30 8.01
CA ALA A 154 8.80 16.63 7.80
C ALA A 154 8.66 15.23 7.17
N LEU A 155 7.48 14.63 7.21
CA LEU A 155 7.26 13.23 6.91
C LEU A 155 7.79 12.82 5.51
N ARG A 156 7.44 13.57 4.47
CA ARG A 156 7.90 13.31 3.09
C ARG A 156 9.43 13.33 2.97
N LYS A 157 10.07 14.32 3.60
CA LYS A 157 11.52 14.45 3.58
C LYS A 157 12.19 13.28 4.30
N GLU A 158 11.67 12.89 5.45
CA GLU A 158 12.25 11.79 6.22
C GLU A 158 12.00 10.42 5.57
N ILE A 159 10.88 10.22 4.87
CA ILE A 159 10.66 9.04 4.03
C ILE A 159 11.71 8.99 2.90
N ALA A 160 11.97 10.09 2.21
CA ALA A 160 12.99 10.14 1.16
C ALA A 160 14.38 9.82 1.71
N ASN A 161 14.75 10.39 2.86
CA ASN A 161 16.02 10.11 3.54
C ASN A 161 16.15 8.63 3.93
N LEU A 162 15.09 8.05 4.51
CA LEU A 162 15.05 6.65 4.88
C LEU A 162 15.29 5.74 3.67
N VAL A 163 14.55 5.97 2.58
CA VAL A 163 14.65 5.14 1.36
C VAL A 163 16.07 5.24 0.78
N ARG A 164 16.65 6.44 0.67
CA ARG A 164 18.04 6.60 0.18
C ARG A 164 19.00 5.85 1.08
N ALA A 165 18.95 6.04 2.39
CA ALA A 165 19.86 5.37 3.34
C ALA A 165 19.75 3.84 3.27
N MET A 166 18.52 3.30 3.13
CA MET A 166 18.32 1.85 2.98
C MET A 166 18.93 1.34 1.67
N ILE A 167 18.70 2.03 0.55
CA ILE A 167 19.22 1.63 -0.76
C ILE A 167 20.75 1.72 -0.80
N ASP A 168 21.34 2.82 -0.31
CA ASP A 168 22.80 2.99 -0.23
C ASP A 168 23.44 1.86 0.57
N GLY A 169 22.85 1.52 1.73
CA GLY A 169 23.32 0.41 2.56
C GLY A 169 23.15 -0.97 1.93
N LEU A 170 22.11 -1.18 1.09
CA LEU A 170 21.90 -2.44 0.37
C LEU A 170 22.90 -2.59 -0.78
N VAL A 171 23.15 -1.53 -1.55
CA VAL A 171 24.09 -1.52 -2.67
C VAL A 171 25.52 -1.70 -2.16
N ALA A 172 25.93 -0.97 -1.13
CA ALA A 172 27.28 -1.09 -0.55
C ALA A 172 27.60 -2.49 -0.02
N ARG A 173 26.59 -3.29 0.35
CA ARG A 173 26.79 -4.68 0.82
C ARG A 173 26.74 -5.71 -0.31
N ALA A 174 26.33 -5.30 -1.50
CA ALA A 174 26.23 -6.17 -2.67
C ALA A 174 27.49 -6.16 -3.54
N GLU A 175 28.37 -5.18 -3.33
CA GLU A 175 29.71 -5.10 -3.91
C GLU A 175 30.66 -6.11 -3.27
#